data_003de2783f8513b9b2aa7075b90b8532
#
_entry.id   003de2783f8513b9b2aa7075b90b8532
#
_cell.length_a   1.000
_cell.length_b   1.000
_cell.length_c   1.000
_cell.angle_alpha   90.00
_cell.angle_beta   90.00
_cell.angle_gamma   90.00
#
_symmetry.space_group_name_H-M   'P 1'
#
loop_
_entity.id
_entity.type
_entity.pdbx_description
1 polymer ?
#
loop_
_entity_poly.entity_id
_entity_poly.type
_entity_poly.pdbx_seq_one_letter_code
_entity_poly.pdbx_strand_id
1 'polypeptide(L)'
;QYQTLAGGFRGRKMDPFLVVVDPLPAGKRYSKNTHDGQVVDYILEGTLELTIEDKVLVLEKGDCIYFDATLPHCMNALNGEPAKFLCVVN
;
A
#
# COMPACT_ATOMS: atom_id res chain seq x y z
N GLN A 1 8.17 4.26 -3.40
CA GLN A 1 8.25 4.50 -4.85
C GLN A 1 6.90 4.20 -5.51
N TYR A 2 6.39 5.15 -6.27
CA TYR A 2 5.09 5.05 -6.94
C TYR A 2 5.25 5.22 -8.44
N GLN A 3 4.52 4.42 -9.21
CA GLN A 3 4.45 4.55 -10.64
C GLN A 3 2.97 4.64 -11.05
N THR A 4 2.58 5.74 -11.68
CA THR A 4 1.22 5.94 -12.19
C THR A 4 1.00 5.05 -13.41
N LEU A 5 -0.13 4.34 -13.44
CA LEU A 5 -0.40 3.38 -14.51
C LEU A 5 -1.39 3.85 -15.56
N ALA A 6 -2.25 4.82 -15.25
CA ALA A 6 -3.30 5.27 -16.16
C ALA A 6 -3.43 6.80 -16.20
N GLY A 7 -2.33 7.50 -16.23
CA GLY A 7 -2.31 8.96 -16.15
C GLY A 7 -2.98 9.68 -17.31
N GLY A 8 -3.09 9.03 -18.47
CA GLY A 8 -3.63 9.66 -19.67
C GLY A 8 -5.15 9.65 -19.81
N PHE A 9 -5.86 8.99 -18.93
CA PHE A 9 -7.31 8.90 -19.03
C PHE A 9 -7.98 10.12 -18.39
N ARG A 10 -8.73 10.87 -19.21
CA ARG A 10 -9.43 12.07 -18.74
C ARG A 10 -10.66 11.68 -17.92
N GLY A 11 -10.88 12.42 -16.83
CA GLY A 11 -12.07 12.24 -15.99
C GLY A 11 -12.09 10.93 -15.22
N ARG A 12 -10.94 10.30 -15.08
CA ARG A 12 -10.86 9.07 -14.29
C ARG A 12 -11.22 9.34 -12.84
N LYS A 13 -11.90 8.36 -12.25
CA LYS A 13 -12.32 8.41 -10.84
C LYS A 13 -11.48 7.52 -9.96
N MET A 14 -10.57 6.77 -10.53
CA MET A 14 -9.67 5.88 -9.85
C MET A 14 -8.26 6.14 -10.32
N ASP A 15 -7.32 6.05 -9.41
CA ASP A 15 -5.91 6.22 -9.71
C ASP A 15 -5.17 4.91 -9.40
N PRO A 16 -4.78 4.15 -10.44
CA PRO A 16 -3.99 2.95 -10.25
C PRO A 16 -2.50 3.28 -10.19
N PHE A 17 -1.81 2.67 -9.23
CA PHE A 17 -0.37 2.83 -9.05
C PHE A 17 0.29 1.47 -8.88
N LEU A 18 1.53 1.39 -9.33
CA LEU A 18 2.43 0.33 -8.93
C LEU A 18 3.31 0.90 -7.81
N VAL A 19 3.31 0.24 -6.66
CA VAL A 19 3.98 0.73 -5.46
C VAL A 19 5.03 -0.28 -5.02
N VAL A 20 6.21 0.22 -4.67
CA VAL A 20 7.26 -0.57 -4.05
C VAL A 20 7.57 0.05 -2.69
N VAL A 21 7.50 -0.77 -1.65
CA VAL A 21 7.87 -0.39 -0.29
C VAL A 21 9.16 -1.10 0.06
N ASP A 22 10.18 -0.33 0.40
CA ASP A 22 11.44 -0.88 0.83
C ASP A 22 11.40 -1.20 2.33
N PRO A 23 12.10 -2.26 2.77
CA PRO A 23 12.16 -2.54 4.19
C PRO A 23 12.97 -1.45 4.92
N LEU A 24 12.50 -1.08 6.12
CA LEU A 24 13.24 -0.19 7.00
C LEU A 24 14.20 -0.98 7.88
N PRO A 25 15.29 -0.34 8.36
CA PRO A 25 16.16 -0.97 9.34
C PRO A 25 15.39 -1.42 10.58
N ALA A 26 15.90 -2.42 11.28
CA ALA A 26 15.28 -2.95 12.48
C ALA A 26 14.99 -1.83 13.48
N GLY A 27 13.80 -1.85 14.07
CA GLY A 27 13.37 -0.85 15.04
C GLY A 27 12.85 0.45 14.43
N LYS A 28 12.89 0.59 13.12
CA LYS A 28 12.32 1.74 12.42
C LYS A 28 10.94 1.40 11.88
N ARG A 29 10.08 2.41 11.80
CA ARG A 29 8.73 2.29 11.24
C ARG A 29 8.40 3.52 10.42
N TYR A 30 7.59 3.32 9.38
CA TYR A 30 7.00 4.44 8.65
C TYR A 30 5.93 5.10 9.51
N SER A 31 5.79 6.41 9.38
CA SER A 31 4.71 7.15 10.05
C SER A 31 3.36 6.81 9.45
N LYS A 32 2.33 6.82 10.27
CA LYS A 32 0.96 6.68 9.79
C LYS A 32 0.53 7.94 9.07
N ASN A 33 -0.15 7.75 7.96
CA ASN A 33 -0.71 8.83 7.15
C ASN A 33 -2.19 8.60 6.90
N THR A 34 -2.86 9.64 6.46
CA THR A 34 -4.24 9.59 6.00
C THR A 34 -4.33 10.27 4.65
N HIS A 35 -5.26 9.84 3.84
CA HIS A 35 -5.64 10.56 2.63
C HIS A 35 -7.10 10.24 2.30
N ASP A 36 -7.70 11.05 1.44
CA ASP A 36 -9.09 10.83 1.05
C ASP A 36 -9.21 9.61 0.17
N GLY A 37 -10.38 9.00 0.25
CA GLY A 37 -10.76 7.91 -0.63
C GLY A 37 -10.63 6.54 -0.04
N GLN A 38 -10.90 5.58 -0.88
CA GLN A 38 -10.82 4.16 -0.56
C GLN A 38 -9.72 3.53 -1.40
N VAL A 39 -9.12 2.48 -0.90
CA VAL A 39 -7.95 1.87 -1.50
C VAL A 39 -8.16 0.37 -1.66
N VAL A 40 -7.76 -0.15 -2.82
CA VAL A 40 -7.54 -1.58 -3.03
C VAL A 40 -6.07 -1.80 -3.24
N ASP A 41 -5.47 -2.70 -2.47
CA ASP A 41 -4.09 -3.13 -2.66
C ASP A 41 -4.05 -4.63 -2.97
N TYR A 42 -3.38 -4.98 -4.05
CA TYR A 42 -3.16 -6.38 -4.46
C TYR A 42 -1.66 -6.67 -4.47
N ILE A 43 -1.22 -7.62 -3.65
CA ILE A 43 0.20 -7.89 -3.43
C ILE A 43 0.76 -8.73 -4.58
N LEU A 44 1.77 -8.20 -5.25
CA LEU A 44 2.42 -8.84 -6.39
C LEU A 44 3.71 -9.58 -6.00
N GLU A 45 4.48 -9.00 -5.08
CA GLU A 45 5.76 -9.56 -4.64
C GLU A 45 6.03 -9.18 -3.19
N GLY A 46 6.72 -10.04 -2.46
CA GLY A 46 7.14 -9.78 -1.10
C GLY A 46 6.03 -9.95 -0.08
N THR A 47 6.31 -9.50 1.14
CA THR A 47 5.37 -9.57 2.27
C THR A 47 5.20 -8.15 2.82
N LEU A 48 3.96 -7.69 2.88
CA LEU A 48 3.63 -6.34 3.31
C LEU A 48 2.94 -6.38 4.67
N GLU A 49 3.45 -5.61 5.61
CA GLU A 49 2.75 -5.36 6.87
C GLU A 49 1.96 -4.06 6.70
N LEU A 50 0.65 -4.14 6.81
CA LEU A 50 -0.23 -2.98 6.75
C LEU A 50 -0.84 -2.77 8.13
N THR A 51 -0.61 -1.59 8.70
CA THR A 51 -1.21 -1.19 9.97
C THR A 51 -2.29 -0.17 9.69
N ILE A 52 -3.53 -0.48 10.10
CA ILE A 52 -4.66 0.42 9.99
C ILE A 52 -5.16 0.67 11.40
N GLU A 53 -5.05 1.91 11.88
CA GLU A 53 -5.28 2.26 13.27
C GLU A 53 -4.43 1.35 14.17
N ASP A 54 -5.05 0.48 14.97
CA ASP A 54 -4.33 -0.44 15.86
C ASP A 54 -4.22 -1.86 15.29
N LYS A 55 -4.78 -2.11 14.11
CA LYS A 55 -4.76 -3.44 13.51
C LYS A 55 -3.55 -3.61 12.62
N VAL A 56 -2.84 -4.70 12.83
CA VAL A 56 -1.69 -5.09 12.02
C VAL A 56 -2.07 -6.29 11.16
N LEU A 57 -1.94 -6.12 9.86
CA LEU A 57 -2.24 -7.16 8.88
C LEU A 57 -0.97 -7.52 8.14
N VAL A 58 -0.72 -8.81 7.97
CA VAL A 58 0.40 -9.29 7.16
C VAL A 58 -0.17 -9.85 5.86
N LEU A 59 0.24 -9.24 4.75
CA LEU A 59 -0.26 -9.56 3.42
C LEU A 59 0.85 -10.18 2.60
N GLU A 60 0.54 -11.27 1.95
CA GLU A 60 1.49 -12.01 1.12
C GLU A 60 1.06 -11.95 -0.34
N LYS A 61 1.96 -12.38 -1.22
CA LYS A 61 1.70 -12.44 -2.66
C LYS A 61 0.33 -13.08 -2.94
N GLY A 62 -0.49 -12.39 -3.71
CA GLY A 62 -1.84 -12.84 -4.06
C GLY A 62 -2.94 -12.36 -3.12
N ASP A 63 -2.57 -11.79 -1.98
CA ASP A 63 -3.56 -11.21 -1.06
C ASP A 63 -4.04 -9.85 -1.58
N CYS A 64 -5.30 -9.56 -1.28
CA CYS A 64 -5.94 -8.31 -1.66
C CYS A 64 -6.66 -7.72 -0.46
N ILE A 65 -6.52 -6.42 -0.25
CA ILE A 65 -7.22 -5.71 0.80
C ILE A 65 -7.94 -4.48 0.24
N TYR A 66 -9.08 -4.18 0.82
CA TYR A 66 -9.85 -2.98 0.56
C TYR A 66 -10.02 -2.24 1.87
N PHE A 67 -9.64 -0.96 1.91
CA PHE A 67 -9.77 -0.20 3.16
C PHE A 67 -10.03 1.27 2.89
N ASP A 68 -10.48 1.96 3.94
CA ASP A 68 -10.75 3.39 3.93
C ASP A 68 -9.46 4.14 4.31
N ALA A 69 -8.91 4.89 3.36
CA ALA A 69 -7.64 5.58 3.55
C ALA A 69 -7.73 6.81 4.46
N THR A 70 -8.93 7.22 4.87
CA THR A 70 -9.08 8.27 5.87
C THR A 70 -8.69 7.79 7.27
N LEU A 71 -8.62 6.47 7.47
CA LEU A 71 -8.11 5.90 8.70
C LEU A 71 -6.57 5.94 8.70
N PRO A 72 -5.95 6.32 9.82
CA PRO A 72 -4.48 6.35 9.89
C PRO A 72 -3.88 4.98 9.57
N HIS A 73 -2.95 4.96 8.63
CA HIS A 73 -2.36 3.71 8.17
C HIS A 73 -0.90 3.89 7.78
N CYS A 74 -0.14 2.81 7.87
CA CYS A 74 1.23 2.76 7.38
C CYS A 74 1.55 1.35 6.90
N MET A 75 2.63 1.25 6.15
CA MET A 75 3.06 -0.01 5.55
C MET A 75 4.53 -0.23 5.82
N ASN A 76 4.94 -1.49 5.88
CA ASN A 76 6.33 -1.87 5.95
C ASN A 76 6.54 -3.16 5.17
N ALA A 77 7.68 -3.28 4.53
CA ALA A 77 8.07 -4.53 3.89
C ALA A 77 8.76 -5.42 4.93
N LEU A 78 8.36 -6.69 4.98
CA LEU A 78 8.90 -7.65 5.93
C LEU A 78 9.97 -8.52 5.29
N ASN A 79 10.65 -9.30 6.12
CA ASN A 79 11.66 -10.29 5.71
C ASN A 79 12.87 -9.68 4.99
N GLY A 80 13.14 -8.40 5.19
CA GLY A 80 14.31 -7.75 4.60
C GLY A 80 14.26 -7.57 3.10
N GLU A 81 13.08 -7.74 2.47
CA GLU A 81 12.90 -7.63 1.04
C GLU A 81 11.81 -6.61 0.70
N PRO A 82 11.93 -5.93 -0.45
CA PRO A 82 10.87 -5.01 -0.89
C PRO A 82 9.54 -5.74 -1.11
N ALA A 83 8.45 -5.04 -0.84
CA ALA A 83 7.10 -5.49 -1.19
C ALA A 83 6.59 -4.65 -2.34
N LYS A 84 5.96 -5.30 -3.31
CA LYS A 84 5.42 -4.66 -4.51
C LYS A 84 3.94 -4.98 -4.63
N PHE A 85 3.14 -3.96 -4.87
CA PHE A 85 1.70 -4.15 -4.97
C PHE A 85 1.06 -3.17 -5.94
N LEU A 86 -0.07 -3.60 -6.49
CA LEU A 86 -0.95 -2.74 -7.27
C LEU A 86 -1.88 -2.03 -6.29
N CYS A 87 -1.90 -0.71 -6.35
CA CYS A 87 -2.73 0.13 -5.50
C CYS A 87 -3.72 0.89 -6.37
N VAL A 88 -5.00 0.80 -6.05
CA VAL A 88 -6.02 1.59 -6.71
C VAL A 88 -6.69 2.47 -5.69
N VAL A 89 -6.60 3.77 -5.91
CA VAL A 89 -7.17 4.79 -5.02
C VAL A 89 -8.36 5.44 -5.72
N ASN A 90 -9.43 5.55 -4.97
CA ASN A 90 -10.64 6.22 -5.46
C ASN A 90 -10.73 7.61 -4.83
#